data_fcfe0fccefad6a3cf27dff035424adc5
#
_entry.id   fcfe0fccefad6a3cf27dff035424adc5
#
_cell.length_a   1.000
_cell.length_b   1.000
_cell.length_c   1.000
_cell.angle_alpha   90.00
_cell.angle_beta   90.00
_cell.angle_gamma   90.00
#
_symmetry.space_group_name_H-M   'P 1'
#
loop_
_entity.id
_entity.type
_entity.pdbx_description
1 polymer ?
#
loop_
_entity_poly.entity_id
_entity_poly.type
_entity_poly.pdbx_seq_one_letter_code
_entity_poly.pdbx_strand_id
1 'polypeptide(L)'
;MSQKVLLVEKERFLLDDSKKYMITGIISKEDQIESFLDGKLLPSEVQERIVLSPRERTLDEQFPGGKWADVFLTLPEDLKKHKVIKVYAVNGKQRRLWYKSNVLEIARKQGRPQFFLDAEIFAPQENAVGLGGWAAARTPLQYRAYDENKKPLKIKVKRCIRMDVAEMYREWPIEKECGFSIRIENVTGKKVYFVIKDQEGNKTVYQIGTTPISKFVGKLGTYSKKAAVYYRAHGAVPMAKKCIERLRTPKQKDGMYETWLKENKVTRQELNRQRKRVFKENIKFSIVVPLYKTDEYLLKSLVDSVLAQTYSNWELCLSDGSGPDSPIKDLLKEYEKKDSRIRVVYNEKQLRISDNTNAAIGIATGNYITFSDHDDTLAEEALYQMAAEIESHPEAELLYSDEDIIDIKGKRLYPHFKPDFNPDYLHCVNYICHLVVVKRTLLDKVGLLQGEYDGSQDYDFLLRCTEHTQNIRHIPKLLYHWRSHEGSTAGNPDDKPYAVIAGEKALTEHYKRMGIDAVVEYTGNPVVFRSYFAIKGNPKVSI
;
A
#
# COMPACT_ATOMS: atom_id res chain seq x y z
N MET A 1 -24.05 -8.25 -33.13
CA MET A 1 -23.23 -9.47 -33.00
C MET A 1 -22.50 -9.39 -31.66
N SER A 2 -22.93 -10.19 -30.68
CA SER A 2 -22.27 -10.16 -29.36
C SER A 2 -20.83 -10.64 -29.50
N GLN A 3 -19.87 -9.79 -29.13
CA GLN A 3 -18.47 -10.18 -29.02
C GLN A 3 -18.40 -11.33 -28.03
N LYS A 4 -18.01 -12.52 -28.52
CA LYS A 4 -17.92 -13.74 -27.72
C LYS A 4 -16.76 -13.64 -26.77
N VAL A 5 -17.05 -13.62 -25.49
CA VAL A 5 -16.14 -13.36 -24.38
C VAL A 5 -15.35 -14.62 -24.05
N LEU A 6 -14.02 -14.58 -24.19
CA LEU A 6 -13.10 -15.63 -23.79
C LEU A 6 -11.82 -15.00 -23.25
N LEU A 7 -11.53 -15.17 -21.98
CA LEU A 7 -10.32 -14.69 -21.33
C LEU A 7 -9.77 -15.75 -20.39
N VAL A 8 -8.47 -15.98 -20.41
CA VAL A 8 -7.75 -16.73 -19.37
C VAL A 8 -6.96 -15.74 -18.54
N GLU A 9 -7.25 -15.68 -17.24
CA GLU A 9 -6.61 -14.74 -16.30
C GLU A 9 -5.46 -15.40 -15.52
N LYS A 10 -5.67 -16.62 -15.02
CA LYS A 10 -4.71 -17.33 -14.16
C LYS A 10 -4.63 -18.82 -14.52
N GLU A 11 -3.47 -19.39 -14.23
CA GLU A 11 -3.24 -20.83 -14.31
C GLU A 11 -2.26 -21.29 -13.22
N ARG A 12 -2.54 -22.42 -12.55
CA ARG A 12 -1.68 -22.94 -11.49
C ARG A 12 -1.92 -24.42 -11.19
N PHE A 13 -0.92 -25.10 -10.61
CA PHE A 13 -1.17 -26.38 -9.93
C PHE A 13 -1.88 -26.15 -8.60
N LEU A 14 -2.68 -27.12 -8.20
CA LEU A 14 -3.19 -27.18 -6.85
C LEU A 14 -2.04 -27.55 -5.88
N LEU A 15 -2.01 -26.97 -4.69
CA LEU A 15 -0.95 -27.25 -3.71
C LEU A 15 -1.14 -28.59 -3.02
N ASP A 16 -2.40 -29.01 -2.83
CA ASP A 16 -2.80 -30.27 -2.20
C ASP A 16 -2.75 -31.46 -3.14
N ASP A 17 -2.90 -31.22 -4.44
CA ASP A 17 -2.87 -32.27 -5.47
C ASP A 17 -2.05 -31.83 -6.70
N SER A 18 -0.81 -32.32 -6.78
CA SER A 18 0.08 -32.02 -7.91
C SER A 18 -0.39 -32.57 -9.25
N LYS A 19 -1.47 -33.38 -9.29
CA LYS A 19 -2.10 -33.88 -10.52
C LYS A 19 -3.19 -32.94 -11.02
N LYS A 20 -3.72 -32.05 -10.17
CA LYS A 20 -4.75 -31.10 -10.55
C LYS A 20 -4.16 -29.76 -10.96
N TYR A 21 -4.53 -29.30 -12.14
CA TYR A 21 -4.13 -28.02 -12.72
C TYR A 21 -5.34 -27.16 -12.96
N MET A 22 -5.38 -25.98 -12.36
CA MET A 22 -6.50 -25.05 -12.42
C MET A 22 -6.23 -23.93 -13.42
N ILE A 23 -7.25 -23.61 -14.21
CA ILE A 23 -7.27 -22.47 -15.14
C ILE A 23 -8.48 -21.60 -14.77
N THR A 24 -8.21 -20.33 -14.44
CA THR A 24 -9.27 -19.35 -14.11
C THR A 24 -9.46 -18.38 -15.25
N GLY A 25 -10.70 -18.09 -15.63
CA GLY A 25 -10.99 -17.10 -16.64
C GLY A 25 -12.47 -16.89 -16.90
N ILE A 26 -12.78 -16.11 -17.95
CA ILE A 26 -14.13 -15.77 -18.36
C ILE A 26 -14.52 -16.61 -19.58
N ILE A 27 -15.72 -17.22 -19.52
CA ILE A 27 -16.40 -17.91 -20.63
C ILE A 27 -17.80 -17.34 -20.82
N SER A 28 -18.44 -17.59 -21.95
CA SER A 28 -19.84 -17.21 -22.12
C SER A 28 -20.73 -18.04 -21.19
N LYS A 29 -21.85 -17.49 -20.72
CA LYS A 29 -22.77 -18.16 -19.78
C LYS A 29 -23.28 -19.52 -20.26
N GLU A 30 -23.42 -19.67 -21.58
CA GLU A 30 -23.94 -20.88 -22.23
C GLU A 30 -22.86 -21.90 -22.62
N ASP A 31 -21.55 -21.54 -22.44
CA ASP A 31 -20.46 -22.41 -22.85
C ASP A 31 -20.25 -23.56 -21.85
N GLN A 32 -20.01 -24.75 -22.39
CA GLN A 32 -19.44 -25.89 -21.70
C GLN A 32 -17.93 -25.98 -21.97
N ILE A 33 -17.20 -26.65 -21.11
CA ILE A 33 -15.75 -26.81 -21.26
C ILE A 33 -15.43 -28.25 -21.66
N GLU A 34 -14.60 -28.36 -22.69
CA GLU A 34 -13.98 -29.63 -23.10
C GLU A 34 -12.46 -29.50 -23.10
N SER A 35 -11.78 -30.42 -22.45
CA SER A 35 -10.33 -30.41 -22.29
C SER A 35 -9.71 -31.60 -23.00
N PHE A 36 -8.55 -31.40 -23.63
CA PHE A 36 -7.86 -32.40 -24.43
C PHE A 36 -6.35 -32.39 -24.15
N LEU A 37 -5.79 -33.59 -24.04
CA LEU A 37 -4.35 -33.83 -23.97
C LEU A 37 -3.91 -34.60 -25.23
N ASP A 38 -3.10 -34.00 -26.08
CA ASP A 38 -2.72 -34.54 -27.39
C ASP A 38 -3.88 -35.03 -28.25
N GLY A 39 -5.03 -34.37 -28.17
CA GLY A 39 -6.23 -34.69 -28.90
C GLY A 39 -7.16 -35.73 -28.24
N LYS A 40 -6.78 -36.34 -27.14
CA LYS A 40 -7.60 -37.22 -26.33
C LYS A 40 -8.32 -36.43 -25.24
N LEU A 41 -9.58 -36.78 -24.95
CA LEU A 41 -10.37 -36.14 -23.90
C LEU A 41 -9.64 -36.26 -22.55
N LEU A 42 -9.51 -35.12 -21.86
CA LEU A 42 -8.94 -35.02 -20.53
C LEU A 42 -10.04 -34.71 -19.52
N PRO A 43 -10.17 -35.47 -18.43
CA PRO A 43 -11.15 -35.17 -17.40
C PRO A 43 -10.99 -33.76 -16.86
N SER A 44 -12.07 -33.02 -16.81
CA SER A 44 -12.08 -31.65 -16.27
C SER A 44 -13.36 -31.39 -15.49
N GLU A 45 -13.24 -30.64 -14.41
CA GLU A 45 -14.34 -30.15 -13.59
C GLU A 45 -14.43 -28.63 -13.74
N VAL A 46 -15.61 -28.07 -13.81
CA VAL A 46 -15.85 -26.64 -13.96
C VAL A 46 -16.66 -26.15 -12.78
N GLN A 47 -16.11 -25.16 -12.09
CA GLN A 47 -16.81 -24.47 -10.99
C GLN A 47 -17.03 -23.01 -11.39
N GLU A 48 -18.25 -22.53 -11.20
CA GLU A 48 -18.56 -21.11 -11.39
C GLU A 48 -18.04 -20.30 -10.20
N ARG A 49 -17.31 -19.24 -10.51
CA ARG A 49 -16.71 -18.37 -9.50
C ARG A 49 -17.62 -17.18 -9.20
N ILE A 50 -18.21 -17.18 -8.01
CA ILE A 50 -19.17 -16.15 -7.57
C ILE A 50 -18.44 -14.96 -6.92
N VAL A 51 -17.37 -15.24 -6.15
CA VAL A 51 -16.60 -14.19 -5.45
C VAL A 51 -15.40 -13.77 -6.28
N LEU A 52 -15.41 -12.53 -6.76
CA LEU A 52 -14.39 -11.97 -7.62
C LEU A 52 -13.46 -11.04 -6.83
N SER A 53 -12.16 -11.13 -7.11
CA SER A 53 -11.18 -10.14 -6.64
C SER A 53 -11.43 -8.75 -7.29
N PRO A 54 -10.91 -7.64 -6.74
CA PRO A 54 -11.08 -6.31 -7.33
C PRO A 54 -10.68 -6.25 -8.81
N ARG A 55 -9.59 -6.90 -9.20
CA ARG A 55 -9.13 -6.99 -10.60
C ARG A 55 -10.09 -7.79 -11.46
N GLU A 56 -10.62 -8.89 -10.95
CA GLU A 56 -11.58 -9.73 -11.67
C GLU A 56 -12.90 -8.98 -11.88
N ARG A 57 -13.35 -8.16 -10.92
CA ARG A 57 -14.54 -7.28 -11.08
C ARG A 57 -14.33 -6.25 -12.19
N THR A 58 -13.17 -5.59 -12.25
CA THR A 58 -12.84 -4.64 -13.33
C THR A 58 -12.84 -5.32 -14.71
N LEU A 59 -12.40 -6.57 -14.79
CA LEU A 59 -12.44 -7.35 -16.03
C LEU A 59 -13.86 -7.81 -16.35
N ASP A 60 -14.67 -8.15 -15.36
CA ASP A 60 -16.07 -8.54 -15.54
C ASP A 60 -16.90 -7.43 -16.18
N GLU A 61 -16.70 -6.18 -15.78
CA GLU A 61 -17.31 -5.00 -16.39
C GLU A 61 -16.96 -4.83 -17.87
N GLN A 62 -15.77 -5.25 -18.29
CA GLN A 62 -15.32 -5.19 -19.68
C GLN A 62 -15.91 -6.31 -20.55
N PHE A 63 -16.44 -7.35 -19.93
CA PHE A 63 -16.95 -8.52 -20.62
C PHE A 63 -18.40 -8.87 -20.23
N PRO A 64 -19.37 -7.99 -20.49
CA PRO A 64 -20.76 -8.23 -20.14
C PRO A 64 -21.31 -9.48 -20.85
N GLY A 65 -21.95 -10.36 -20.10
CA GLY A 65 -22.48 -11.63 -20.58
C GLY A 65 -21.52 -12.83 -20.48
N GLY A 66 -20.34 -12.64 -19.88
CA GLY A 66 -19.46 -13.72 -19.46
C GLY A 66 -19.85 -14.30 -18.10
N LYS A 67 -19.25 -15.43 -17.74
CA LYS A 67 -19.19 -15.94 -16.38
C LYS A 67 -17.76 -16.33 -16.05
N TRP A 68 -17.35 -16.09 -14.80
CA TRP A 68 -16.06 -16.55 -14.30
C TRP A 68 -16.13 -18.05 -14.00
N ALA A 69 -15.12 -18.79 -14.46
CA ALA A 69 -15.02 -20.21 -14.26
C ALA A 69 -13.61 -20.61 -13.83
N ASP A 70 -13.53 -21.48 -12.82
CA ASP A 70 -12.35 -22.25 -12.48
C ASP A 70 -12.49 -23.63 -13.13
N VAL A 71 -11.55 -23.97 -14.01
CA VAL A 71 -11.51 -25.26 -14.72
C VAL A 71 -10.36 -26.08 -14.15
N PHE A 72 -10.70 -27.18 -13.53
CA PHE A 72 -9.76 -28.11 -12.92
C PHE A 72 -9.49 -29.28 -13.88
N LEU A 73 -8.23 -29.42 -14.32
CA LEU A 73 -7.77 -30.51 -15.17
C LEU A 73 -7.09 -31.57 -14.31
N THR A 74 -7.50 -32.82 -14.42
CA THR A 74 -6.79 -33.94 -13.80
C THR A 74 -5.72 -34.46 -14.76
N LEU A 75 -4.46 -34.19 -14.43
CA LEU A 75 -3.30 -34.52 -15.27
C LEU A 75 -2.80 -35.95 -15.01
N PRO A 76 -2.37 -36.68 -16.05
CA PRO A 76 -1.84 -38.03 -15.89
C PRO A 76 -0.45 -38.03 -15.24
N GLU A 77 -0.06 -39.18 -14.67
CA GLU A 77 1.26 -39.34 -14.03
C GLU A 77 2.42 -39.22 -15.03
N ASP A 78 2.21 -39.68 -16.26
CA ASP A 78 3.18 -39.61 -17.31
C ASP A 78 3.13 -38.31 -18.15
N LEU A 79 2.67 -37.23 -17.54
CA LEU A 79 2.47 -35.91 -18.17
C LEU A 79 3.62 -35.47 -19.08
N LYS A 80 4.88 -35.76 -18.70
CA LYS A 80 6.05 -35.39 -19.47
C LYS A 80 6.17 -36.08 -20.85
N LYS A 81 5.41 -37.14 -21.09
CA LYS A 81 5.36 -37.83 -22.40
C LYS A 81 4.45 -37.13 -23.40
N HIS A 82 3.63 -36.21 -22.93
CA HIS A 82 2.65 -35.47 -23.72
C HIS A 82 3.20 -34.15 -24.23
N LYS A 83 2.54 -33.58 -25.26
CA LYS A 83 3.03 -32.37 -25.95
C LYS A 83 2.17 -31.13 -25.70
N VAL A 84 0.85 -31.26 -25.75
CA VAL A 84 -0.04 -30.11 -25.74
C VAL A 84 -1.35 -30.35 -25.00
N ILE A 85 -1.74 -29.39 -24.16
CA ILE A 85 -3.09 -29.29 -23.58
C ILE A 85 -3.86 -28.23 -24.33
N LYS A 86 -5.13 -28.54 -24.67
CA LYS A 86 -6.10 -27.61 -25.24
C LYS A 86 -7.38 -27.67 -24.46
N VAL A 87 -7.96 -26.52 -24.16
CA VAL A 87 -9.28 -26.38 -23.53
C VAL A 87 -10.15 -25.54 -24.43
N TYR A 88 -11.34 -26.02 -24.71
CA TYR A 88 -12.30 -25.37 -25.58
C TYR A 88 -13.54 -24.98 -24.79
N ALA A 89 -14.06 -23.81 -25.09
CA ALA A 89 -15.40 -23.40 -24.75
C ALA A 89 -16.35 -23.83 -25.88
N VAL A 90 -17.38 -24.60 -25.57
CA VAL A 90 -18.26 -25.26 -26.53
C VAL A 90 -19.70 -24.81 -26.32
N ASN A 91 -20.33 -24.35 -27.41
CA ASN A 91 -21.76 -24.02 -27.43
C ASN A 91 -22.41 -24.68 -28.66
N GLY A 92 -23.21 -25.72 -28.43
CA GLY A 92 -23.76 -26.56 -29.48
C GLY A 92 -22.68 -27.16 -30.40
N LYS A 93 -22.72 -26.84 -31.70
CA LYS A 93 -21.72 -27.29 -32.67
C LYS A 93 -20.47 -26.42 -32.75
N GLN A 94 -20.45 -25.26 -32.06
CA GLN A 94 -19.31 -24.35 -32.11
C GLN A 94 -18.33 -24.65 -30.98
N ARG A 95 -17.08 -24.90 -31.38
CA ARG A 95 -15.95 -25.14 -30.44
C ARG A 95 -14.95 -24.01 -30.61
N ARG A 96 -14.65 -23.30 -29.51
CA ARG A 96 -13.71 -22.17 -29.50
C ARG A 96 -12.55 -22.46 -28.56
N LEU A 97 -11.33 -22.30 -29.05
CA LEU A 97 -10.13 -22.51 -28.22
C LEU A 97 -10.09 -21.43 -27.12
N TRP A 98 -10.16 -21.86 -25.84
CA TRP A 98 -10.09 -21.01 -24.68
C TRP A 98 -8.67 -20.99 -24.10
N TYR A 99 -8.04 -22.16 -23.96
CA TYR A 99 -6.69 -22.30 -23.42
C TYR A 99 -5.85 -23.28 -24.26
N LYS A 100 -4.55 -22.96 -24.40
CA LYS A 100 -3.57 -23.87 -25.02
C LYS A 100 -2.21 -23.66 -24.36
N SER A 101 -1.59 -24.76 -23.90
CA SER A 101 -0.23 -24.72 -23.35
C SER A 101 0.58 -25.94 -23.79
N ASN A 102 1.91 -25.77 -23.78
CA ASN A 102 2.84 -26.87 -23.96
C ASN A 102 2.95 -27.62 -22.62
N VAL A 103 2.80 -28.93 -22.66
CA VAL A 103 2.86 -29.80 -21.48
C VAL A 103 4.19 -29.68 -20.73
N LEU A 104 5.31 -29.48 -21.44
CA LEU A 104 6.61 -29.29 -20.77
C LEU A 104 6.67 -28.02 -19.93
N GLU A 105 5.96 -26.95 -20.30
CA GLU A 105 5.86 -25.72 -19.51
C GLU A 105 5.06 -25.97 -18.23
N ILE A 106 3.97 -26.71 -18.33
CA ILE A 106 3.15 -27.13 -17.19
C ILE A 106 3.92 -28.09 -16.29
N ALA A 107 4.50 -29.14 -16.84
CA ALA A 107 5.28 -30.12 -16.09
C ALA A 107 6.48 -29.54 -15.34
N ARG A 108 7.06 -28.44 -15.84
CA ARG A 108 8.13 -27.69 -15.14
C ARG A 108 7.64 -26.96 -13.90
N LYS A 109 6.36 -26.63 -13.83
CA LYS A 109 5.74 -25.95 -12.68
C LYS A 109 5.21 -26.94 -11.64
N GLN A 110 5.05 -28.22 -12.03
CA GLN A 110 4.46 -29.27 -11.17
C GLN A 110 5.31 -29.47 -9.90
N GLY A 111 4.65 -29.44 -8.75
CA GLY A 111 5.26 -29.62 -7.44
C GLY A 111 6.22 -28.52 -6.98
N ARG A 112 6.45 -27.46 -7.77
CA ARG A 112 7.35 -26.38 -7.37
C ARG A 112 6.68 -25.39 -6.44
N PRO A 113 7.43 -24.80 -5.48
CA PRO A 113 6.94 -23.68 -4.70
C PRO A 113 6.42 -22.57 -5.61
N GLN A 114 5.21 -22.11 -5.31
CA GLN A 114 4.63 -20.95 -5.96
C GLN A 114 5.07 -19.71 -5.20
N PHE A 115 5.34 -18.62 -5.88
CA PHE A 115 5.72 -17.37 -5.25
C PHE A 115 5.37 -16.16 -6.13
N PHE A 116 5.22 -15.03 -5.49
CA PHE A 116 5.08 -13.75 -6.15
C PHE A 116 5.91 -12.70 -5.39
N LEU A 117 6.55 -11.80 -6.12
CA LEU A 117 7.25 -10.66 -5.53
C LEU A 117 6.39 -9.41 -5.70
N ASP A 118 6.02 -8.82 -4.58
CA ASP A 118 5.34 -7.53 -4.51
C ASP A 118 6.35 -6.39 -4.69
N ALA A 119 7.55 -6.56 -4.12
CA ALA A 119 8.61 -5.57 -4.16
C ALA A 119 9.99 -6.19 -4.40
N GLU A 120 10.83 -5.47 -5.15
CA GLU A 120 12.26 -5.74 -5.37
C GLU A 120 13.01 -4.41 -5.28
N ILE A 121 13.79 -4.24 -4.21
CA ILE A 121 14.54 -3.01 -3.92
C ILE A 121 16.04 -3.34 -3.93
N PHE A 122 16.81 -2.62 -4.73
CA PHE A 122 18.26 -2.71 -4.71
C PHE A 122 18.84 -1.47 -4.04
N ALA A 123 19.57 -1.67 -2.94
CA ALA A 123 20.29 -0.65 -2.19
C ALA A 123 21.80 -0.73 -2.50
N PRO A 124 22.30 -0.03 -3.55
CA PRO A 124 23.69 -0.16 -3.99
C PRO A 124 24.70 0.35 -2.96
N GLN A 125 24.34 1.33 -2.15
CA GLN A 125 25.21 1.87 -1.09
C GLN A 125 25.47 0.86 0.03
N GLU A 126 24.56 -0.09 0.22
CA GLU A 126 24.63 -1.11 1.26
C GLU A 126 25.00 -2.49 0.71
N ASN A 127 25.25 -2.59 -0.60
CA ASN A 127 25.46 -3.88 -1.30
C ASN A 127 24.37 -4.91 -0.95
N ALA A 128 23.11 -4.49 -0.92
CA ALA A 128 21.99 -5.32 -0.50
C ALA A 128 20.81 -5.29 -1.48
N VAL A 129 20.02 -6.38 -1.47
CA VAL A 129 18.75 -6.50 -2.18
C VAL A 129 17.66 -6.84 -1.18
N GLY A 130 16.59 -6.05 -1.17
CA GLY A 130 15.34 -6.31 -0.45
C GLY A 130 14.32 -6.97 -1.38
N LEU A 131 13.65 -8.02 -0.90
CA LEU A 131 12.56 -8.70 -1.58
C LEU A 131 11.36 -8.78 -0.64
N GLY A 132 10.21 -8.29 -1.09
CA GLY A 132 8.92 -8.47 -0.42
C GLY A 132 8.01 -9.32 -1.29
N GLY A 133 7.22 -10.21 -0.67
CA GLY A 133 6.32 -11.07 -1.42
C GLY A 133 5.74 -12.20 -0.60
N TRP A 134 5.25 -13.22 -1.30
CA TRP A 134 4.75 -14.44 -0.67
C TRP A 134 5.23 -15.68 -1.42
N ALA A 135 5.27 -16.81 -0.70
CA ALA A 135 5.55 -18.12 -1.27
C ALA A 135 4.74 -19.20 -0.55
N ALA A 136 4.28 -20.20 -1.33
CA ALA A 136 3.48 -21.31 -0.85
C ALA A 136 3.94 -22.63 -1.48
N ALA A 137 3.97 -23.69 -0.67
CA ALA A 137 4.23 -25.06 -1.08
C ALA A 137 3.53 -26.03 -0.11
N ARG A 138 3.51 -27.33 -0.44
CA ARG A 138 2.95 -28.39 0.42
C ARG A 138 3.70 -28.59 1.71
N THR A 139 5.00 -28.36 1.69
CA THR A 139 5.90 -28.52 2.84
C THR A 139 6.63 -27.22 3.15
N PRO A 140 7.15 -27.05 4.37
CA PRO A 140 7.84 -25.86 4.78
C PRO A 140 8.94 -25.42 3.81
N LEU A 141 9.04 -24.10 3.62
CA LEU A 141 9.95 -23.50 2.66
C LEU A 141 11.27 -23.07 3.27
N GLN A 142 12.35 -23.26 2.52
CA GLN A 142 13.67 -22.73 2.77
C GLN A 142 14.03 -21.70 1.71
N TYR A 143 14.64 -20.60 2.13
CA TYR A 143 15.08 -19.51 1.28
C TYR A 143 16.60 -19.45 1.26
N ARG A 144 17.18 -19.28 0.07
CA ARG A 144 18.64 -19.13 -0.13
C ARG A 144 18.91 -18.12 -1.22
N ALA A 145 20.07 -17.49 -1.19
CA ALA A 145 20.52 -16.63 -2.27
C ALA A 145 21.97 -16.96 -2.65
N TYR A 146 22.29 -16.78 -3.92
CA TYR A 146 23.61 -17.03 -4.48
C TYR A 146 23.99 -15.90 -5.44
N ASP A 147 25.29 -15.61 -5.53
CA ASP A 147 25.83 -14.73 -6.56
C ASP A 147 25.91 -15.42 -7.94
N GLU A 148 26.42 -14.72 -8.94
CA GLU A 148 26.61 -15.25 -10.31
C GLU A 148 27.61 -16.42 -10.39
N ASN A 149 28.50 -16.56 -9.42
CA ASN A 149 29.48 -17.62 -9.29
C ASN A 149 28.99 -18.81 -8.43
N LYS A 150 27.67 -18.80 -8.07
CA LYS A 150 27.04 -19.80 -7.18
C LYS A 150 27.55 -19.79 -5.73
N LYS A 151 28.23 -18.71 -5.30
CA LYS A 151 28.63 -18.53 -3.91
C LYS A 151 27.40 -18.12 -3.08
N PRO A 152 27.17 -18.74 -1.91
CA PRO A 152 26.03 -18.39 -1.07
C PRO A 152 26.17 -16.96 -0.52
N LEU A 153 25.06 -16.24 -0.55
CA LEU A 153 24.93 -14.91 0.04
C LEU A 153 24.19 -15.00 1.37
N LYS A 154 24.51 -14.09 2.27
CA LYS A 154 23.81 -14.00 3.56
C LYS A 154 22.41 -13.41 3.35
N ILE A 155 21.40 -14.07 3.93
CA ILE A 155 20.02 -13.62 3.87
C ILE A 155 19.47 -13.46 5.29
N LYS A 156 18.64 -12.44 5.46
CA LYS A 156 17.77 -12.27 6.63
C LYS A 156 16.34 -12.41 6.15
N VAL A 157 15.58 -13.31 6.76
CA VAL A 157 14.21 -13.63 6.38
C VAL A 157 13.30 -13.26 7.54
N LYS A 158 12.32 -12.41 7.28
CA LYS A 158 11.19 -12.12 8.18
C LYS A 158 9.93 -12.67 7.52
N ARG A 159 9.20 -13.53 8.22
CA ARG A 159 7.89 -14.02 7.78
C ARG A 159 6.81 -13.03 8.14
N CYS A 160 5.77 -12.94 7.35
CA CYS A 160 4.60 -12.12 7.63
C CYS A 160 3.31 -12.84 7.21
N ILE A 161 2.21 -12.46 7.87
CA ILE A 161 0.88 -12.99 7.58
C ILE A 161 0.37 -12.35 6.29
N ARG A 162 -0.17 -13.19 5.38
CA ARG A 162 -0.78 -12.76 4.11
C ARG A 162 -2.17 -13.38 4.00
N MET A 163 -3.13 -12.72 4.64
CA MET A 163 -4.53 -13.17 4.62
C MET A 163 -5.13 -13.17 3.21
N ASP A 164 -4.73 -12.21 2.37
CA ASP A 164 -5.10 -12.15 0.96
C ASP A 164 -4.66 -13.39 0.18
N VAL A 165 -3.47 -13.89 0.48
CA VAL A 165 -2.95 -15.13 -0.11
C VAL A 165 -3.61 -16.34 0.51
N ALA A 166 -3.78 -16.39 1.83
CA ALA A 166 -4.46 -17.46 2.52
C ALA A 166 -5.91 -17.58 2.02
N GLU A 167 -6.60 -16.48 1.77
CA GLU A 167 -7.94 -16.46 1.20
C GLU A 167 -7.98 -16.91 -0.27
N MET A 168 -6.96 -16.55 -1.06
CA MET A 168 -6.80 -17.04 -2.43
C MET A 168 -6.64 -18.57 -2.49
N TYR A 169 -6.08 -19.16 -1.44
CA TYR A 169 -5.87 -20.59 -1.27
C TYR A 169 -6.76 -21.18 -0.18
N ARG A 170 -7.97 -20.67 -0.04
CA ARG A 170 -8.95 -21.01 1.02
C ARG A 170 -9.22 -22.51 1.15
N GLU A 171 -9.12 -23.25 0.07
CA GLU A 171 -9.35 -24.69 0.01
C GLU A 171 -8.13 -25.53 0.44
N TRP A 172 -7.01 -24.86 0.80
CA TRP A 172 -5.77 -25.53 1.17
C TRP A 172 -5.17 -24.95 2.44
N PRO A 173 -4.68 -25.83 3.33
CA PRO A 173 -4.02 -25.37 4.55
C PRO A 173 -2.64 -24.78 4.24
N ILE A 174 -2.58 -23.58 3.66
CA ILE A 174 -1.35 -22.81 3.63
C ILE A 174 -1.13 -22.21 5.00
N GLU A 175 0.12 -22.19 5.46
CA GLU A 175 0.50 -21.39 6.62
C GLU A 175 0.08 -19.95 6.37
N LYS A 176 -0.66 -19.34 7.29
CA LYS A 176 -1.05 -17.92 7.20
C LYS A 176 0.18 -17.01 7.04
N GLU A 177 1.32 -17.43 7.58
CA GLU A 177 2.62 -16.77 7.44
C GLU A 177 3.34 -17.08 6.13
N CYS A 178 2.62 -17.12 5.01
CA CYS A 178 3.19 -17.37 3.69
C CYS A 178 3.90 -16.15 3.08
N GLY A 179 3.74 -14.97 3.66
CA GLY A 179 4.46 -13.78 3.26
C GLY A 179 5.90 -13.75 3.73
N PHE A 180 6.74 -13.00 3.02
CA PHE A 180 8.13 -12.79 3.41
C PHE A 180 8.64 -11.39 3.08
N SER A 181 9.53 -10.90 3.96
CA SER A 181 10.45 -9.80 3.69
C SER A 181 11.87 -10.36 3.82
N ILE A 182 12.66 -10.27 2.77
CA ILE A 182 14.00 -10.86 2.70
C ILE A 182 15.01 -9.79 2.36
N ARG A 183 16.08 -9.69 3.16
CA ARG A 183 17.25 -8.88 2.85
C ARG A 183 18.41 -9.80 2.48
N ILE A 184 18.98 -9.62 1.29
CA ILE A 184 20.17 -10.31 0.81
C ILE A 184 21.35 -9.35 0.93
N GLU A 185 22.34 -9.72 1.71
CA GLU A 185 23.51 -8.90 2.04
C GLU A 185 24.74 -9.32 1.20
N ASN A 186 25.75 -8.44 1.10
CA ASN A 186 27.01 -8.65 0.40
C ASN A 186 26.85 -8.90 -1.11
N VAL A 187 25.93 -8.17 -1.73
CA VAL A 187 25.65 -8.26 -3.16
C VAL A 187 26.63 -7.40 -3.94
N THR A 188 27.72 -7.99 -4.45
CA THR A 188 28.76 -7.30 -5.22
C THR A 188 28.73 -7.64 -6.72
N GLY A 189 28.02 -8.70 -7.10
CA GLY A 189 27.93 -9.18 -8.49
C GLY A 189 26.83 -8.50 -9.30
N LYS A 190 26.78 -8.80 -10.61
CA LYS A 190 25.77 -8.27 -11.54
C LYS A 190 24.43 -8.99 -11.45
N LYS A 191 24.41 -10.17 -10.83
CA LYS A 191 23.21 -11.02 -10.72
C LYS A 191 23.16 -11.72 -9.38
N VAL A 192 21.96 -11.84 -8.84
CA VAL A 192 21.66 -12.65 -7.66
C VAL A 192 20.62 -13.69 -8.05
N TYR A 193 20.80 -14.90 -7.57
CA TYR A 193 19.84 -16.01 -7.73
C TYR A 193 19.16 -16.26 -6.39
N PHE A 194 17.91 -15.90 -6.27
CA PHE A 194 17.08 -16.20 -5.13
C PHE A 194 16.40 -17.56 -5.34
N VAL A 195 16.54 -18.46 -4.38
CA VAL A 195 16.08 -19.84 -4.46
C VAL A 195 15.11 -20.12 -3.33
N ILE A 196 13.91 -20.55 -3.68
CA ILE A 196 12.90 -21.06 -2.76
C ILE A 196 12.85 -22.58 -2.95
N LYS A 197 13.04 -23.32 -1.88
CA LYS A 197 13.08 -24.78 -1.90
C LYS A 197 12.15 -25.35 -0.83
N ASP A 198 11.36 -26.38 -1.17
CA ASP A 198 10.56 -27.14 -0.22
C ASP A 198 11.35 -28.31 0.38
N GLN A 199 10.75 -29.04 1.33
CA GLN A 199 11.37 -30.19 1.97
C GLN A 199 11.50 -31.41 1.04
N GLU A 200 10.66 -31.50 -0.01
CA GLU A 200 10.70 -32.58 -1.01
C GLU A 200 11.81 -32.36 -2.05
N GLY A 201 12.51 -31.22 -1.98
CA GLY A 201 13.62 -30.90 -2.89
C GLY A 201 13.19 -30.12 -4.13
N ASN A 202 11.89 -29.83 -4.31
CA ASN A 202 11.43 -28.98 -5.39
C ASN A 202 11.87 -27.53 -5.17
N LYS A 203 12.28 -26.86 -6.23
CA LYS A 203 12.80 -25.50 -6.12
C LYS A 203 12.32 -24.59 -7.22
N THR A 204 12.13 -23.33 -6.86
CA THR A 204 11.96 -22.23 -7.80
C THR A 204 13.14 -21.27 -7.66
N VAL A 205 13.66 -20.80 -8.80
CA VAL A 205 14.82 -19.89 -8.85
C VAL A 205 14.39 -18.60 -9.53
N TYR A 206 14.61 -17.50 -8.86
CA TYR A 206 14.37 -16.15 -9.38
C TYR A 206 15.70 -15.43 -9.55
N GLN A 207 15.94 -14.84 -10.74
CA GLN A 207 17.14 -14.09 -11.04
C GLN A 207 16.88 -12.59 -10.88
N ILE A 208 17.69 -11.95 -10.07
CA ILE A 208 17.67 -10.52 -9.79
C ILE A 208 18.84 -9.85 -10.50
N GLY A 209 18.58 -8.78 -11.24
CA GLY A 209 19.63 -7.95 -11.84
C GLY A 209 20.02 -6.82 -10.90
N THR A 210 21.32 -6.66 -10.63
CA THR A 210 21.84 -5.65 -9.70
C THR A 210 22.37 -4.40 -10.41
N THR A 211 22.48 -4.42 -11.75
CA THR A 211 22.91 -3.27 -12.57
C THR A 211 21.77 -2.82 -13.49
N PRO A 212 21.76 -1.54 -13.93
CA PRO A 212 20.76 -1.05 -14.90
C PRO A 212 20.72 -1.89 -16.16
N ILE A 213 21.88 -2.32 -16.68
CA ILE A 213 21.99 -3.17 -17.89
C ILE A 213 21.44 -4.57 -17.63
N SER A 214 21.77 -5.20 -16.50
CA SER A 214 21.27 -6.54 -16.17
C SER A 214 19.77 -6.55 -15.90
N LYS A 215 19.23 -5.48 -15.31
CA LYS A 215 17.78 -5.25 -15.17
C LYS A 215 17.08 -5.10 -16.51
N PHE A 216 17.70 -4.36 -17.43
CA PHE A 216 17.17 -4.18 -18.80
C PHE A 216 17.16 -5.48 -19.59
N VAL A 217 18.25 -6.24 -19.57
CA VAL A 217 18.35 -7.54 -20.23
C VAL A 217 17.38 -8.57 -19.64
N GLY A 218 17.20 -8.59 -18.31
CA GLY A 218 16.21 -9.43 -17.64
C GLY A 218 14.77 -9.09 -18.07
N LYS A 219 14.44 -7.79 -18.14
CA LYS A 219 13.14 -7.33 -18.66
C LYS A 219 12.94 -7.69 -20.14
N LEU A 220 13.97 -7.53 -20.97
CA LEU A 220 13.93 -7.88 -22.40
C LEU A 220 13.66 -9.37 -22.60
N GLY A 221 14.32 -10.25 -21.82
CA GLY A 221 14.08 -11.68 -21.82
C GLY A 221 12.66 -12.08 -21.40
N THR A 222 12.09 -11.36 -20.43
CA THR A 222 10.70 -11.56 -20.01
C THR A 222 9.70 -11.07 -21.06
N TYR A 223 9.99 -9.94 -21.70
CA TYR A 223 9.15 -9.41 -22.79
C TYR A 223 9.21 -10.28 -24.03
N SER A 224 10.38 -10.79 -24.41
CA SER A 224 10.51 -11.70 -25.56
C SER A 224 9.76 -13.02 -25.36
N LYS A 225 9.78 -13.58 -24.15
CA LYS A 225 8.98 -14.76 -23.78
C LYS A 225 7.48 -14.47 -23.86
N LYS A 226 7.01 -13.35 -23.29
CA LYS A 226 5.60 -12.93 -23.36
C LYS A 226 5.17 -12.66 -24.81
N ALA A 227 6.03 -12.02 -25.60
CA ALA A 227 5.79 -11.78 -27.01
C ALA A 227 5.71 -13.09 -27.83
N ALA A 228 6.60 -14.03 -27.56
CA ALA A 228 6.57 -15.34 -28.22
C ALA A 228 5.30 -16.15 -27.85
N VAL A 229 4.86 -16.11 -26.59
CA VAL A 229 3.62 -16.73 -26.14
C VAL A 229 2.41 -16.06 -26.83
N TYR A 230 2.38 -14.73 -26.87
CA TYR A 230 1.30 -13.99 -27.52
C TYR A 230 1.27 -14.22 -29.05
N TYR A 231 2.45 -14.24 -29.70
CA TYR A 231 2.59 -14.57 -31.12
C TYR A 231 2.06 -15.96 -31.45
N ARG A 232 2.40 -16.95 -30.61
CA ARG A 232 1.92 -18.34 -30.78
C ARG A 232 0.40 -18.48 -30.61
N ALA A 233 -0.17 -17.65 -29.73
CA ALA A 233 -1.62 -17.68 -29.45
C ALA A 233 -2.46 -16.92 -30.49
N HIS A 234 -1.94 -15.81 -31.04
CA HIS A 234 -2.72 -14.85 -31.82
C HIS A 234 -2.18 -14.57 -33.23
N GLY A 235 -0.97 -15.02 -33.57
CA GLY A 235 -0.32 -14.80 -34.87
C GLY A 235 0.39 -13.44 -34.99
N ALA A 236 0.97 -13.19 -36.20
CA ALA A 236 1.85 -12.04 -36.44
C ALA A 236 1.12 -10.69 -36.44
N VAL A 237 -0.07 -10.61 -37.05
CA VAL A 237 -0.80 -9.35 -37.22
C VAL A 237 -1.31 -8.78 -35.89
N PRO A 238 -1.99 -9.54 -35.01
CA PRO A 238 -2.37 -9.07 -33.70
C PRO A 238 -1.16 -8.72 -32.81
N MET A 239 -0.06 -9.44 -32.93
CA MET A 239 1.18 -9.12 -32.22
C MET A 239 1.77 -7.79 -32.68
N ALA A 240 1.87 -7.55 -33.98
CA ALA A 240 2.35 -6.29 -34.54
C ALA A 240 1.46 -5.11 -34.10
N LYS A 241 0.13 -5.29 -34.14
CA LYS A 241 -0.82 -4.28 -33.67
C LYS A 241 -0.63 -3.97 -32.18
N LYS A 242 -0.46 -4.98 -31.32
CA LYS A 242 -0.20 -4.81 -29.90
C LYS A 242 1.17 -4.19 -29.60
N CYS A 243 2.18 -4.48 -30.41
CA CYS A 243 3.48 -3.81 -30.32
C CYS A 243 3.39 -2.34 -30.72
N ILE A 244 2.67 -2.02 -31.80
CA ILE A 244 2.43 -0.64 -32.25
C ILE A 244 1.59 0.13 -31.22
N GLU A 245 0.54 -0.46 -30.68
CA GLU A 245 -0.24 0.13 -29.57
C GLU A 245 0.63 0.41 -28.35
N ARG A 246 1.51 -0.52 -27.95
CA ARG A 246 2.45 -0.32 -26.84
C ARG A 246 3.52 0.74 -27.10
N LEU A 247 3.93 0.92 -28.36
CA LEU A 247 4.84 2.00 -28.75
C LEU A 247 4.13 3.36 -28.82
N ARG A 248 2.84 3.36 -29.13
CA ARG A 248 1.98 4.55 -29.18
C ARG A 248 1.37 4.93 -27.84
N THR A 249 1.19 3.96 -26.93
CA THR A 249 0.73 4.25 -25.57
C THR A 249 1.93 4.71 -24.74
N PRO A 250 1.97 5.94 -24.25
CA PRO A 250 3.00 6.36 -23.30
C PRO A 250 3.05 5.36 -22.14
N LYS A 251 4.25 5.09 -21.60
CA LYS A 251 4.40 4.23 -20.43
C LYS A 251 3.59 4.82 -19.27
N GLN A 252 2.41 4.30 -19.06
CA GLN A 252 1.36 4.87 -18.22
C GLN A 252 1.55 4.56 -16.72
N LYS A 253 2.73 4.07 -16.29
CA LYS A 253 2.94 3.69 -14.89
C LYS A 253 3.66 4.73 -14.01
N ASP A 254 4.49 5.60 -14.58
CA ASP A 254 5.22 6.61 -13.78
C ASP A 254 4.81 8.07 -14.11
N GLY A 255 3.99 8.28 -15.15
CA GLY A 255 3.65 9.61 -15.65
C GLY A 255 2.31 10.19 -15.21
N MET A 256 1.38 9.40 -14.69
CA MET A 256 0.04 9.94 -14.35
C MET A 256 0.12 10.93 -13.18
N TYR A 257 0.79 10.56 -12.10
CA TYR A 257 0.94 11.46 -10.97
C TYR A 257 1.84 12.67 -11.29
N GLU A 258 2.92 12.48 -12.02
CA GLU A 258 3.76 13.60 -12.48
C GLU A 258 2.99 14.55 -13.42
N THR A 259 2.10 14.05 -14.26
CA THR A 259 1.23 14.86 -15.10
C THR A 259 0.21 15.61 -14.25
N TRP A 260 -0.46 14.93 -13.33
CA TRP A 260 -1.39 15.54 -12.38
C TRP A 260 -0.73 16.65 -11.56
N LEU A 261 0.49 16.41 -11.07
CA LEU A 261 1.26 17.43 -10.34
C LEU A 261 1.54 18.68 -11.17
N LYS A 262 1.83 18.53 -12.48
CA LYS A 262 2.05 19.68 -13.38
C LYS A 262 0.77 20.47 -13.61
N GLU A 263 -0.34 19.77 -13.80
CA GLU A 263 -1.66 20.38 -14.04
C GLU A 263 -2.23 21.07 -12.80
N ASN A 264 -1.93 20.53 -11.60
CA ASN A 264 -2.44 21.02 -10.31
C ASN A 264 -1.42 21.84 -9.52
N LYS A 265 -0.28 22.18 -10.13
CA LYS A 265 0.75 22.97 -9.46
C LYS A 265 0.26 24.38 -9.18
N VAL A 266 0.30 24.79 -7.90
CA VAL A 266 0.04 26.17 -7.52
C VAL A 266 1.14 27.08 -8.10
N THR A 267 0.73 28.13 -8.82
CA THR A 267 1.67 29.06 -9.46
C THR A 267 2.27 30.04 -8.44
N ARG A 268 3.46 30.56 -8.74
CA ARG A 268 4.05 31.62 -7.91
C ARG A 268 3.17 32.88 -7.83
N GLN A 269 2.43 33.18 -8.89
CA GLN A 269 1.48 34.28 -8.90
C GLN A 269 0.36 34.05 -7.88
N GLU A 270 -0.17 32.84 -7.83
CA GLU A 270 -1.19 32.45 -6.87
C GLU A 270 -0.67 32.51 -5.43
N LEU A 271 0.51 31.92 -5.17
CA LEU A 271 1.14 32.00 -3.84
C LEU A 271 1.37 33.45 -3.38
N ASN A 272 1.77 34.34 -4.30
CA ASN A 272 1.92 35.77 -4.00
C ASN A 272 0.59 36.46 -3.75
N ARG A 273 -0.51 36.03 -4.41
CA ARG A 273 -1.85 36.52 -4.13
C ARG A 273 -2.31 36.07 -2.74
N GLN A 274 -2.06 34.82 -2.38
CA GLN A 274 -2.38 34.26 -1.06
C GLN A 274 -1.68 35.05 0.06
N ARG A 275 -0.40 35.37 -0.07
CA ARG A 275 0.34 36.17 0.93
C ARG A 275 -0.23 37.58 1.14
N LYS A 276 -0.96 38.11 0.16
CA LYS A 276 -1.57 39.45 0.24
C LYS A 276 -3.02 39.43 0.70
N ARG A 277 -3.64 38.24 0.79
CA ARG A 277 -5.04 38.13 1.20
C ARG A 277 -5.19 38.52 2.66
N VAL A 278 -6.16 39.36 2.94
CA VAL A 278 -6.62 39.68 4.30
C VAL A 278 -7.83 38.83 4.58
N PHE A 279 -7.76 38.05 5.64
CA PHE A 279 -8.87 37.24 6.15
C PHE A 279 -9.73 38.07 7.11
N LYS A 280 -11.03 37.78 7.21
CA LYS A 280 -11.95 38.48 8.12
C LYS A 280 -11.58 38.22 9.58
N GLU A 281 -11.20 36.97 9.88
CA GLU A 281 -10.72 36.57 11.19
C GLU A 281 -9.23 36.27 11.14
N ASN A 282 -8.49 36.75 12.13
CA ASN A 282 -7.06 36.50 12.24
C ASN A 282 -6.80 35.22 13.02
N ILE A 283 -7.11 34.07 12.37
CA ILE A 283 -6.96 32.73 12.96
C ILE A 283 -5.49 32.43 13.17
N LYS A 284 -5.09 32.11 14.39
CA LYS A 284 -3.73 31.65 14.68
C LYS A 284 -3.64 30.12 14.69
N PHE A 285 -2.72 29.56 13.91
CA PHE A 285 -2.40 28.14 13.91
C PHE A 285 -1.18 27.86 14.78
N SER A 286 -1.26 26.85 15.65
CA SER A 286 -0.09 26.29 16.32
C SER A 286 0.26 24.97 15.65
N ILE A 287 1.43 24.89 15.02
CA ILE A 287 2.00 23.67 14.43
C ILE A 287 2.79 22.98 15.53
N VAL A 288 2.32 21.83 16.01
CA VAL A 288 2.97 21.07 17.09
C VAL A 288 3.78 19.92 16.53
N VAL A 289 5.05 19.83 16.95
CA VAL A 289 6.00 18.85 16.41
C VAL A 289 6.80 18.21 17.55
N PRO A 290 6.66 16.90 17.77
CA PRO A 290 7.53 16.17 18.67
C PRO A 290 8.85 15.82 17.97
N LEU A 291 9.97 16.23 18.56
CA LEU A 291 11.32 15.92 18.07
C LEU A 291 11.93 14.80 18.92
N TYR A 292 12.54 13.81 18.28
CA TYR A 292 13.26 12.75 18.99
C TYR A 292 14.45 12.27 18.16
N LYS A 293 15.66 12.58 18.61
CA LYS A 293 16.92 12.24 17.91
C LYS A 293 16.87 12.62 16.42
N THR A 294 16.24 13.76 16.15
CA THR A 294 15.94 14.23 14.80
C THR A 294 17.22 14.55 14.06
N ASP A 295 17.28 14.17 12.79
CA ASP A 295 18.36 14.56 11.88
C ASP A 295 18.26 16.06 11.54
N GLU A 296 19.40 16.72 11.48
CA GLU A 296 19.48 18.16 11.18
C GLU A 296 18.85 18.53 9.84
N TYR A 297 19.07 17.69 8.81
CA TYR A 297 18.52 17.91 7.48
C TYR A 297 16.99 17.83 7.48
N LEU A 298 16.43 16.87 8.21
CA LEU A 298 14.98 16.69 8.33
C LEU A 298 14.35 17.88 9.05
N LEU A 299 14.93 18.31 10.20
CA LEU A 299 14.45 19.48 10.91
C LEU A 299 14.52 20.75 10.05
N LYS A 300 15.62 20.98 9.33
CA LYS A 300 15.74 22.12 8.41
C LYS A 300 14.65 22.08 7.33
N SER A 301 14.41 20.92 6.74
CA SER A 301 13.39 20.74 5.71
C SER A 301 11.98 21.07 6.22
N LEU A 302 11.64 20.61 7.41
CA LEU A 302 10.37 20.95 8.08
C LEU A 302 10.26 22.44 8.33
N VAL A 303 11.23 23.05 9.03
CA VAL A 303 11.20 24.48 9.41
C VAL A 303 11.13 25.35 8.16
N ASP A 304 11.89 25.06 7.11
CA ASP A 304 11.82 25.79 5.84
C ASP A 304 10.43 25.72 5.21
N SER A 305 9.74 24.57 5.28
CA SER A 305 8.38 24.42 4.76
C SER A 305 7.36 25.25 5.55
N VAL A 306 7.56 25.41 6.86
CA VAL A 306 6.72 26.24 7.72
C VAL A 306 7.00 27.72 7.47
N LEU A 307 8.25 28.13 7.34
CA LEU A 307 8.64 29.51 7.02
C LEU A 307 8.14 29.95 5.63
N ALA A 308 7.98 29.00 4.70
CA ALA A 308 7.46 29.25 3.35
C ALA A 308 5.94 29.45 3.29
N GLN A 309 5.20 29.18 4.36
CA GLN A 309 3.74 29.28 4.37
C GLN A 309 3.21 30.62 3.86
N THR A 310 2.19 30.58 3.01
CA THR A 310 1.57 31.79 2.46
C THR A 310 0.63 32.49 3.44
N TYR A 311 0.17 31.78 4.46
CA TYR A 311 -0.56 32.33 5.61
C TYR A 311 0.44 32.61 6.74
N SER A 312 0.46 33.83 7.28
CA SER A 312 1.54 34.29 8.16
C SER A 312 1.25 34.16 9.66
N ASN A 313 -0.05 34.02 10.07
CA ASN A 313 -0.42 33.98 11.48
C ASN A 313 -0.34 32.56 12.04
N TRP A 314 0.87 32.09 12.23
CA TRP A 314 1.17 30.79 12.82
C TRP A 314 2.28 30.89 13.88
N GLU A 315 2.38 29.88 14.70
CA GLU A 315 3.51 29.58 15.55
C GLU A 315 3.94 28.13 15.35
N LEU A 316 5.23 27.85 15.46
CA LEU A 316 5.81 26.50 15.43
C LEU A 316 6.21 26.12 16.86
N CYS A 317 5.52 25.15 17.42
CA CYS A 317 5.72 24.65 18.77
C CYS A 317 6.49 23.32 18.70
N LEU A 318 7.79 23.37 18.95
CA LEU A 318 8.67 22.21 18.94
C LEU A 318 8.86 21.66 20.35
N SER A 319 8.79 20.36 20.54
CA SER A 319 9.14 19.72 21.80
C SER A 319 10.29 18.73 21.58
N ASP A 320 11.45 19.01 22.15
CA ASP A 320 12.60 18.12 22.04
C ASP A 320 12.59 17.08 23.16
N GLY A 321 12.05 15.90 22.84
CA GLY A 321 11.99 14.73 23.70
C GLY A 321 13.24 13.86 23.67
N SER A 322 14.36 14.33 23.09
CA SER A 322 15.61 13.58 23.06
C SER A 322 16.32 13.50 24.42
N GLY A 323 15.96 14.39 25.34
CA GLY A 323 16.63 14.55 26.63
C GLY A 323 17.91 15.37 26.54
N PRO A 324 18.83 15.26 27.51
CA PRO A 324 20.00 16.13 27.61
C PRO A 324 20.96 16.04 26.41
N ASP A 325 21.01 14.89 25.74
CA ASP A 325 21.94 14.59 24.64
C ASP A 325 21.31 14.85 23.26
N SER A 326 20.46 15.87 23.14
CA SER A 326 19.82 16.22 21.87
C SER A 326 20.85 16.66 20.81
N PRO A 327 20.87 16.03 19.63
CA PRO A 327 21.82 16.37 18.58
C PRO A 327 21.52 17.71 17.89
N ILE A 328 20.31 18.26 18.08
CA ILE A 328 19.82 19.46 17.38
C ILE A 328 19.63 20.68 18.30
N LYS A 329 20.05 20.58 19.55
CA LYS A 329 19.80 21.61 20.59
C LYS A 329 20.27 23.01 20.19
N ASP A 330 21.46 23.11 19.61
CA ASP A 330 22.01 24.42 19.21
C ASP A 330 21.30 24.97 17.96
N LEU A 331 20.93 24.12 17.02
CA LEU A 331 20.12 24.49 15.86
C LEU A 331 18.73 25.02 16.28
N LEU A 332 18.10 24.39 17.27
CA LEU A 332 16.82 24.86 17.81
C LEU A 332 16.92 26.26 18.41
N LYS A 333 17.98 26.53 19.18
CA LYS A 333 18.25 27.89 19.73
C LYS A 333 18.48 28.93 18.65
N GLU A 334 19.09 28.54 17.52
CA GLU A 334 19.25 29.46 16.39
C GLU A 334 17.90 29.81 15.76
N TYR A 335 17.00 28.85 15.60
CA TYR A 335 15.67 29.09 15.05
C TYR A 335 14.83 30.00 15.96
N GLU A 336 14.83 29.79 17.29
CA GLU A 336 14.14 30.66 18.24
C GLU A 336 14.65 32.11 18.17
N LYS A 337 15.94 32.31 17.95
CA LYS A 337 16.53 33.67 17.77
C LYS A 337 16.18 34.30 16.44
N LYS A 338 16.00 33.51 15.39
CA LYS A 338 15.74 34.01 14.02
C LYS A 338 14.28 34.41 13.82
N ASP A 339 13.33 33.65 14.42
CA ASP A 339 11.90 33.90 14.25
C ASP A 339 11.16 33.68 15.58
N SER A 340 10.59 34.73 16.12
CA SER A 340 9.87 34.69 17.41
C SER A 340 8.59 33.81 17.39
N ARG A 341 8.15 33.38 16.22
CA ARG A 341 7.04 32.44 16.07
C ARG A 341 7.46 31.00 16.34
N ILE A 342 8.78 30.72 16.37
CA ILE A 342 9.31 29.39 16.69
C ILE A 342 9.57 29.33 18.19
N ARG A 343 8.97 28.35 18.85
CA ARG A 343 9.03 28.16 20.30
C ARG A 343 9.42 26.71 20.59
N VAL A 344 10.32 26.51 21.54
CA VAL A 344 10.87 25.19 21.84
C VAL A 344 10.71 24.84 23.32
N VAL A 345 10.27 23.60 23.60
CA VAL A 345 10.37 22.98 24.92
C VAL A 345 11.56 22.02 24.91
N TYR A 346 12.50 22.26 25.80
CA TYR A 346 13.66 21.37 26.03
C TYR A 346 13.37 20.44 27.20
N ASN A 347 13.12 19.16 26.90
CA ASN A 347 12.79 18.20 27.95
C ASN A 347 14.06 17.64 28.61
N GLU A 348 14.08 17.58 29.92
CA GLU A 348 15.20 17.03 30.70
C GLU A 348 15.34 15.52 30.58
N LYS A 349 14.28 14.82 30.19
CA LYS A 349 14.22 13.36 30.03
C LYS A 349 13.75 13.01 28.64
N GLN A 350 14.08 11.80 28.20
CA GLN A 350 13.50 11.28 26.97
C GLN A 350 11.99 11.06 27.16
N LEU A 351 11.22 11.54 26.18
CA LEU A 351 9.78 11.43 26.16
C LEU A 351 9.32 10.46 25.07
N ARG A 352 8.20 9.78 25.32
CA ARG A 352 7.46 9.03 24.30
C ARG A 352 6.67 10.00 23.41
N ILE A 353 6.16 9.49 22.31
CA ILE A 353 5.52 10.32 21.27
C ILE A 353 4.34 11.14 21.82
N SER A 354 3.43 10.54 22.59
CA SER A 354 2.27 11.26 23.15
C SER A 354 2.71 12.34 24.13
N ASP A 355 3.58 12.03 25.09
CA ASP A 355 4.06 13.00 26.08
C ASP A 355 4.82 14.15 25.42
N ASN A 356 5.61 13.84 24.40
CA ASN A 356 6.40 14.80 23.65
C ASN A 356 5.49 15.74 22.84
N THR A 357 4.46 15.19 22.17
CA THR A 357 3.45 16.01 21.46
C THR A 357 2.66 16.86 22.44
N ASN A 358 2.28 16.31 23.58
CA ASN A 358 1.57 17.06 24.64
C ASN A 358 2.39 18.22 25.21
N ALA A 359 3.71 18.04 25.34
CA ALA A 359 4.60 19.13 25.76
C ALA A 359 4.62 20.28 24.72
N ALA A 360 4.60 19.97 23.41
CA ALA A 360 4.46 20.98 22.36
C ALA A 360 3.08 21.66 22.38
N ILE A 361 1.99 20.90 22.64
CA ILE A 361 0.64 21.47 22.82
C ILE A 361 0.61 22.43 24.01
N GLY A 362 1.36 22.13 25.08
CA GLY A 362 1.40 22.92 26.31
C GLY A 362 1.91 24.36 26.12
N ILE A 363 2.72 24.61 25.08
CA ILE A 363 3.19 25.96 24.73
C ILE A 363 2.39 26.59 23.58
N ALA A 364 1.46 25.88 22.97
CA ALA A 364 0.67 26.36 21.85
C ALA A 364 -0.40 27.35 22.32
N THR A 365 -0.59 28.45 21.60
CA THR A 365 -1.53 29.53 21.92
C THR A 365 -2.54 29.81 20.80
N GLY A 366 -2.48 29.07 19.70
CA GLY A 366 -3.34 29.27 18.53
C GLY A 366 -4.78 28.84 18.75
N ASN A 367 -5.66 29.38 17.90
CA ASN A 367 -7.08 29.03 17.85
C ASN A 367 -7.30 27.61 17.32
N TYR A 368 -6.40 27.17 16.46
CA TYR A 368 -6.37 25.84 15.89
C TYR A 368 -4.99 25.21 16.06
N ILE A 369 -4.97 23.92 16.34
CA ILE A 369 -3.75 23.11 16.50
C ILE A 369 -3.62 22.20 15.30
N THR A 370 -2.43 22.11 14.71
CA THR A 370 -2.11 21.15 13.67
C THR A 370 -0.90 20.32 14.07
N PHE A 371 -0.90 19.05 13.65
CA PHE A 371 0.12 18.07 14.00
C PHE A 371 1.02 17.84 12.79
N SER A 372 2.31 17.76 13.02
CA SER A 372 3.29 17.39 12.00
C SER A 372 4.40 16.55 12.60
N ASP A 373 4.88 15.57 11.84
CA ASP A 373 6.04 14.80 12.20
C ASP A 373 7.32 15.56 11.83
N HIS A 374 8.41 15.26 12.54
CA HIS A 374 9.67 16.02 12.44
C HIS A 374 10.47 15.78 11.16
N ASP A 375 10.10 14.77 10.37
CA ASP A 375 10.75 14.33 9.13
C ASP A 375 9.95 14.73 7.87
N ASP A 376 8.77 15.31 8.06
CA ASP A 376 7.81 15.66 7.00
C ASP A 376 7.87 17.14 6.59
N THR A 377 7.06 17.50 5.61
CA THR A 377 6.95 18.89 5.16
C THR A 377 5.51 19.26 4.79
N LEU A 378 5.19 20.56 4.87
CA LEU A 378 3.92 21.12 4.47
C LEU A 378 4.02 21.79 3.08
N ALA A 379 2.94 21.73 2.28
CA ALA A 379 2.83 22.56 1.09
C ALA A 379 2.80 24.05 1.46
N GLU A 380 3.36 24.94 0.61
CA GLU A 380 3.45 26.38 0.91
C GLU A 380 2.08 27.03 1.20
N GLU A 381 1.01 26.50 0.62
CA GLU A 381 -0.37 26.98 0.79
C GLU A 381 -1.17 26.26 1.89
N ALA A 382 -0.57 25.34 2.64
CA ALA A 382 -1.32 24.47 3.56
C ALA A 382 -2.16 25.27 4.57
N LEU A 383 -1.55 26.16 5.33
CA LEU A 383 -2.28 26.97 6.33
C LEU A 383 -3.24 27.97 5.69
N TYR A 384 -2.93 28.46 4.47
CA TYR A 384 -3.85 29.33 3.74
C TYR A 384 -5.15 28.59 3.37
N GLN A 385 -5.05 27.35 2.90
CA GLN A 385 -6.23 26.56 2.55
C GLN A 385 -7.06 26.23 3.79
N MET A 386 -6.41 25.91 4.92
CA MET A 386 -7.10 25.72 6.20
C MET A 386 -7.83 26.99 6.66
N ALA A 387 -7.16 28.16 6.60
CA ALA A 387 -7.78 29.44 6.96
C ALA A 387 -8.95 29.80 6.03
N ALA A 388 -8.83 29.54 4.72
CA ALA A 388 -9.89 29.81 3.75
C ALA A 388 -11.11 28.89 3.97
N GLU A 389 -10.89 27.63 4.31
CA GLU A 389 -11.98 26.71 4.66
C GLU A 389 -12.69 27.13 5.94
N ILE A 390 -11.95 27.53 6.99
CA ILE A 390 -12.53 28.01 8.24
C ILE A 390 -13.30 29.32 8.03
N GLU A 391 -12.81 30.24 7.18
CA GLU A 391 -13.52 31.48 6.86
C GLU A 391 -14.86 31.19 6.16
N SER A 392 -14.90 30.16 5.31
CA SER A 392 -16.12 29.72 4.61
C SER A 392 -17.05 28.90 5.50
N HIS A 393 -16.50 28.22 6.49
CA HIS A 393 -17.18 27.31 7.41
C HIS A 393 -16.73 27.56 8.85
N PRO A 394 -17.18 28.66 9.49
CA PRO A 394 -16.74 29.03 10.85
C PRO A 394 -17.07 28.01 11.94
N GLU A 395 -18.06 27.16 11.67
CA GLU A 395 -18.42 26.02 12.52
C GLU A 395 -17.40 24.88 12.52
N ALA A 396 -16.46 24.83 11.54
CA ALA A 396 -15.49 23.74 11.42
C ALA A 396 -14.64 23.60 12.69
N GLU A 397 -14.59 22.38 13.23
CA GLU A 397 -13.87 22.06 14.46
C GLU A 397 -12.72 21.07 14.20
N LEU A 398 -12.86 20.21 13.17
CA LEU A 398 -11.85 19.29 12.70
C LEU A 398 -11.72 19.43 11.19
N LEU A 399 -10.50 19.67 10.70
CA LEU A 399 -10.21 19.73 9.27
C LEU A 399 -9.08 18.74 8.93
N TYR A 400 -9.12 18.20 7.73
CA TYR A 400 -8.03 17.38 7.21
C TYR A 400 -7.86 17.56 5.72
N SER A 401 -6.67 17.22 5.22
CA SER A 401 -6.34 17.32 3.79
C SER A 401 -5.87 16.01 3.21
N ASP A 402 -5.75 15.96 1.89
CA ASP A 402 -4.98 14.93 1.20
C ASP A 402 -3.49 15.07 1.50
N GLU A 403 -2.76 13.97 1.29
CA GLU A 403 -1.31 13.89 1.49
C GLU A 403 -0.64 13.12 0.36
N ASP A 404 0.68 13.21 0.25
CA ASP A 404 1.46 12.32 -0.59
C ASP A 404 2.76 11.89 0.08
N ILE A 405 3.42 10.91 -0.52
CA ILE A 405 4.72 10.44 -0.07
C ILE A 405 5.81 11.14 -0.87
N ILE A 406 6.85 11.62 -0.17
CA ILE A 406 8.08 12.14 -0.77
C ILE A 406 9.28 11.24 -0.44
N ASP A 407 10.29 11.21 -1.31
CA ASP A 407 11.57 10.58 -1.00
C ASP A 407 12.44 11.49 -0.11
N ILE A 408 13.61 10.98 0.30
CA ILE A 408 14.56 11.75 1.14
C ILE A 408 15.00 13.07 0.47
N LYS A 409 14.91 13.18 -0.85
CA LYS A 409 15.26 14.40 -1.61
C LYS A 409 14.07 15.33 -1.85
N GLY A 410 12.88 14.98 -1.33
CA GLY A 410 11.65 15.74 -1.53
C GLY A 410 10.94 15.50 -2.87
N LYS A 411 11.31 14.45 -3.64
CA LYS A 411 10.57 14.07 -4.84
C LYS A 411 9.25 13.42 -4.46
N ARG A 412 8.15 13.94 -4.97
CA ARG A 412 6.80 13.42 -4.74
C ARG A 412 6.60 12.09 -5.49
N LEU A 413 6.07 11.07 -4.78
CA LEU A 413 6.00 9.69 -5.27
C LEU A 413 4.57 9.18 -5.44
N TYR A 414 3.81 9.10 -4.36
CA TYR A 414 2.49 8.47 -4.32
C TYR A 414 1.48 9.38 -3.61
N PRO A 415 0.38 9.77 -4.30
CA PRO A 415 -0.68 10.54 -3.66
C PRO A 415 -1.60 9.62 -2.84
N HIS A 416 -2.12 10.17 -1.75
CA HIS A 416 -3.21 9.60 -0.98
C HIS A 416 -4.38 10.61 -1.00
N PHE A 417 -5.26 10.46 -1.98
CA PHE A 417 -6.50 11.21 -2.07
C PHE A 417 -7.53 10.58 -1.14
N LYS A 418 -8.13 11.39 -0.29
CA LYS A 418 -9.05 10.96 0.77
C LYS A 418 -10.49 11.29 0.40
N PRO A 419 -11.47 10.51 0.85
CA PRO A 419 -12.87 10.89 0.73
C PRO A 419 -13.23 12.00 1.73
N ASP A 420 -14.38 12.63 1.52
CA ASP A 420 -15.05 13.38 2.57
C ASP A 420 -15.28 12.50 3.80
N PHE A 421 -15.52 13.13 4.97
CA PHE A 421 -15.57 12.38 6.22
C PHE A 421 -16.54 11.20 6.16
N ASN A 422 -15.99 10.02 6.41
CA ASN A 422 -16.72 8.76 6.43
C ASN A 422 -16.36 8.00 7.72
N PRO A 423 -17.27 7.92 8.68
CA PRO A 423 -17.04 7.24 9.97
C PRO A 423 -16.77 5.74 9.78
N ASP A 424 -17.50 5.07 8.88
CA ASP A 424 -17.31 3.62 8.65
C ASP A 424 -15.91 3.33 8.10
N TYR A 425 -15.39 4.20 7.25
CA TYR A 425 -14.02 4.07 6.74
C TYR A 425 -12.99 4.38 7.83
N LEU A 426 -13.24 5.40 8.68
CA LEU A 426 -12.37 5.68 9.82
C LEU A 426 -12.34 4.50 10.82
N HIS A 427 -13.45 3.80 11.00
CA HIS A 427 -13.52 2.59 11.82
C HIS A 427 -12.80 1.37 11.22
N CYS A 428 -12.35 1.45 9.97
CA CYS A 428 -11.52 0.40 9.34
C CYS A 428 -10.04 0.76 9.36
N VAL A 429 -9.69 2.03 9.19
CA VAL A 429 -8.32 2.51 9.06
C VAL A 429 -8.25 4.00 9.37
N ASN A 430 -7.18 4.46 10.01
CA ASN A 430 -6.92 5.89 10.15
C ASN A 430 -6.54 6.49 8.78
N TYR A 431 -7.53 6.74 7.93
CA TYR A 431 -7.30 7.34 6.61
C TYR A 431 -7.07 8.86 6.67
N ILE A 432 -7.48 9.51 7.77
CA ILE A 432 -7.34 10.97 7.95
C ILE A 432 -5.86 11.36 8.09
N CYS A 433 -5.12 10.68 8.95
CA CYS A 433 -3.68 10.76 9.20
C CYS A 433 -3.13 12.21 9.25
N HIS A 434 -2.61 12.75 8.15
CA HIS A 434 -2.09 14.12 7.99
C HIS A 434 -2.71 14.80 6.75
N LEU A 435 -2.78 16.12 6.64
CA LEU A 435 -2.64 17.14 7.66
C LEU A 435 -3.95 17.24 8.44
N VAL A 436 -3.87 17.22 9.76
CA VAL A 436 -5.02 17.41 10.65
C VAL A 436 -4.93 18.75 11.34
N VAL A 437 -6.05 19.46 11.40
CA VAL A 437 -6.20 20.73 12.11
C VAL A 437 -7.43 20.65 13.02
N VAL A 438 -7.22 20.91 14.31
CA VAL A 438 -8.27 20.78 15.36
C VAL A 438 -8.46 22.13 16.05
N LYS A 439 -9.70 22.55 16.20
CA LYS A 439 -10.07 23.76 16.96
C LYS A 439 -9.68 23.58 18.43
N ARG A 440 -9.08 24.61 19.04
CA ARG A 440 -8.65 24.58 20.44
C ARG A 440 -9.76 24.12 21.39
N THR A 441 -10.97 24.63 21.20
CA THR A 441 -12.13 24.26 22.04
C THR A 441 -12.50 22.78 21.93
N LEU A 442 -12.31 22.15 20.77
CA LEU A 442 -12.50 20.71 20.61
C LEU A 442 -11.36 19.94 21.30
N LEU A 443 -10.11 20.37 21.13
CA LEU A 443 -8.97 19.77 21.84
C LEU A 443 -9.18 19.82 23.36
N ASP A 444 -9.58 20.99 23.90
CA ASP A 444 -9.80 21.16 25.33
C ASP A 444 -10.93 20.23 25.85
N LYS A 445 -11.92 19.93 25.00
CA LYS A 445 -13.03 19.03 25.33
C LYS A 445 -12.63 17.57 25.31
N VAL A 446 -11.85 17.13 24.32
CA VAL A 446 -11.46 15.71 24.14
C VAL A 446 -10.21 15.34 24.94
N GLY A 447 -9.43 16.33 25.35
CA GLY A 447 -8.18 16.15 26.08
C GLY A 447 -6.97 15.82 25.18
N LEU A 448 -5.83 15.64 25.82
CA LEU A 448 -4.54 15.42 25.17
C LEU A 448 -4.38 14.01 24.58
N LEU A 449 -3.28 13.78 23.87
CA LEU A 449 -2.88 12.46 23.40
C LEU A 449 -2.55 11.54 24.61
N GLN A 450 -2.87 10.28 24.49
CA GLN A 450 -2.75 9.31 25.57
C GLN A 450 -1.65 8.29 25.28
N GLY A 451 -0.63 8.20 26.16
CA GLY A 451 0.55 7.33 25.98
C GLY A 451 0.25 5.84 25.94
N GLU A 452 -0.91 5.41 26.40
CA GLU A 452 -1.35 4.01 26.30
C GLU A 452 -1.72 3.58 24.86
N TYR A 453 -1.83 4.55 23.94
CA TYR A 453 -2.05 4.33 22.51
C TYR A 453 -0.84 4.70 21.65
N ASP A 454 0.35 4.86 22.25
CA ASP A 454 1.57 5.16 21.51
C ASP A 454 1.77 4.21 20.32
N GLY A 455 1.96 4.80 19.12
CA GLY A 455 2.00 4.11 17.83
C GLY A 455 0.70 4.19 17.03
N SER A 456 -0.42 4.51 17.69
CA SER A 456 -1.73 4.86 17.11
C SER A 456 -2.43 5.94 17.93
N GLN A 457 -1.65 6.81 18.59
CA GLN A 457 -2.12 7.90 19.45
C GLN A 457 -2.94 8.94 18.68
N ASP A 458 -2.59 9.15 17.43
CA ASP A 458 -3.31 10.01 16.48
C ASP A 458 -4.68 9.43 16.13
N TYR A 459 -4.75 8.11 15.95
CA TYR A 459 -6.01 7.41 15.68
C TYR A 459 -6.97 7.49 16.87
N ASP A 460 -6.50 7.20 18.09
CA ASP A 460 -7.30 7.39 19.31
C ASP A 460 -7.80 8.82 19.44
N PHE A 461 -6.91 9.80 19.23
CA PHE A 461 -7.26 11.21 19.31
C PHE A 461 -8.34 11.61 18.29
N LEU A 462 -8.23 11.17 17.05
CA LEU A 462 -9.23 11.42 16.01
C LEU A 462 -10.56 10.77 16.32
N LEU A 463 -10.58 9.52 16.79
CA LEU A 463 -11.80 8.83 17.22
C LEU A 463 -12.50 9.63 18.33
N ARG A 464 -11.76 10.09 19.36
CA ARG A 464 -12.32 10.95 20.41
C ARG A 464 -12.85 12.28 19.87
N CYS A 465 -12.17 12.90 18.89
CA CYS A 465 -12.70 14.11 18.25
C CYS A 465 -14.05 13.84 17.58
N THR A 466 -14.18 12.74 16.84
CA THR A 466 -15.41 12.40 16.12
C THR A 466 -16.58 12.04 17.05
N GLU A 467 -16.32 11.65 18.30
CA GLU A 467 -17.33 11.47 19.34
C GLU A 467 -17.98 12.79 19.77
N HIS A 468 -17.31 13.92 19.54
CA HIS A 468 -17.67 15.22 20.08
C HIS A 468 -18.05 16.27 19.06
N THR A 469 -17.79 16.02 17.77
CA THR A 469 -18.18 16.96 16.70
C THR A 469 -18.61 16.23 15.43
N GLN A 470 -19.54 16.88 14.71
CA GLN A 470 -19.91 16.54 13.33
C GLN A 470 -19.39 17.60 12.34
N ASN A 471 -18.77 18.67 12.84
CA ASN A 471 -18.27 19.79 12.05
C ASN A 471 -16.87 19.47 11.50
N ILE A 472 -16.81 18.43 10.67
CA ILE A 472 -15.59 17.88 10.09
C ILE A 472 -15.51 18.27 8.62
N ARG A 473 -14.37 18.83 8.18
CA ARG A 473 -14.17 19.34 6.82
C ARG A 473 -12.97 18.67 6.16
N HIS A 474 -13.17 18.20 4.93
CA HIS A 474 -12.11 17.70 4.08
C HIS A 474 -11.69 18.78 3.08
N ILE A 475 -10.39 18.97 2.92
CA ILE A 475 -9.81 19.84 1.91
C ILE A 475 -9.11 18.94 0.86
N PRO A 476 -9.71 18.75 -0.34
CA PRO A 476 -9.21 17.81 -1.34
C PRO A 476 -7.99 18.39 -2.07
N LYS A 477 -6.92 18.64 -1.31
CA LYS A 477 -5.63 19.16 -1.79
C LYS A 477 -4.50 18.45 -1.06
N LEU A 478 -3.41 18.18 -1.78
CA LEU A 478 -2.20 17.58 -1.22
C LEU A 478 -1.40 18.64 -0.45
N LEU A 479 -1.70 18.80 0.84
CA LEU A 479 -1.14 19.85 1.70
C LEU A 479 -0.05 19.35 2.65
N TYR A 480 0.14 18.05 2.74
CA TYR A 480 1.13 17.40 3.57
C TYR A 480 1.96 16.41 2.76
N HIS A 481 3.26 16.34 3.04
CA HIS A 481 4.22 15.51 2.33
C HIS A 481 4.94 14.60 3.31
N TRP A 482 4.53 13.35 3.35
CA TRP A 482 5.06 12.31 4.22
C TRP A 482 6.36 11.75 3.66
N ARG A 483 7.45 11.90 4.41
CA ARG A 483 8.78 11.49 3.94
C ARG A 483 9.06 10.02 4.20
N SER A 484 9.38 9.29 3.12
CA SER A 484 9.79 7.90 3.19
C SER A 484 11.31 7.80 3.31
N HIS A 485 11.79 7.28 4.44
CA HIS A 485 13.20 6.94 4.68
C HIS A 485 13.32 5.70 5.57
N GLU A 486 14.54 5.16 5.73
CA GLU A 486 14.77 4.05 6.67
C GLU A 486 14.44 4.49 8.11
N GLY A 487 13.52 3.78 8.75
CA GLY A 487 13.00 4.11 10.09
C GLY A 487 11.70 4.91 10.10
N SER A 488 11.21 5.44 8.97
CA SER A 488 9.88 6.04 8.89
C SER A 488 8.79 4.96 8.86
N THR A 489 7.61 5.28 9.39
CA THR A 489 6.42 4.40 9.33
C THR A 489 5.98 4.15 7.89
N ALA A 490 6.19 5.12 7.00
CA ALA A 490 5.95 4.98 5.55
C ALA A 490 6.87 3.97 4.86
N GLY A 491 8.03 3.66 5.45
CA GLY A 491 9.02 2.74 4.86
C GLY A 491 8.73 1.27 5.14
N ASN A 492 8.16 0.92 6.28
CA ASN A 492 7.84 -0.47 6.63
C ASN A 492 6.80 -0.57 7.77
N PRO A 493 5.50 -0.61 7.45
CA PRO A 493 4.43 -0.69 8.44
C PRO A 493 4.51 -1.93 9.36
N ASP A 494 5.13 -3.02 8.91
CA ASP A 494 5.23 -4.28 9.66
C ASP A 494 6.21 -4.25 10.83
N ASP A 495 7.03 -3.20 10.96
CA ASP A 495 8.05 -3.11 12.01
C ASP A 495 7.50 -2.66 13.38
N LYS A 496 6.18 -2.32 13.47
CA LYS A 496 5.55 -1.80 14.69
C LYS A 496 4.33 -2.61 15.14
N PRO A 497 4.48 -3.85 15.62
CA PRO A 497 3.32 -4.65 16.10
C PRO A 497 2.58 -3.98 17.26
N TYR A 498 3.25 -3.13 18.05
CA TYR A 498 2.61 -2.36 19.11
C TYR A 498 1.60 -1.33 18.58
N ALA A 499 1.80 -0.78 17.38
CA ALA A 499 0.87 0.16 16.76
C ALA A 499 -0.46 -0.53 16.40
N VAL A 500 -0.40 -1.79 15.94
CA VAL A 500 -1.60 -2.59 15.66
C VAL A 500 -2.41 -2.82 16.94
N ILE A 501 -1.73 -3.21 18.03
CA ILE A 501 -2.38 -3.44 19.34
C ILE A 501 -3.00 -2.15 19.86
N ALA A 502 -2.29 -1.02 19.74
CA ALA A 502 -2.78 0.28 20.16
C ALA A 502 -4.00 0.73 19.34
N GLY A 503 -3.99 0.52 18.01
CA GLY A 503 -5.09 0.86 17.13
C GLY A 503 -6.35 0.01 17.37
N GLU A 504 -6.18 -1.31 17.58
CA GLU A 504 -7.28 -2.21 17.95
C GLU A 504 -7.90 -1.79 19.29
N LYS A 505 -7.05 -1.45 20.27
CA LYS A 505 -7.48 -0.93 21.58
C LYS A 505 -8.23 0.41 21.41
N ALA A 506 -7.69 1.35 20.66
CA ALA A 506 -8.31 2.66 20.44
C ALA A 506 -9.72 2.54 19.86
N LEU A 507 -9.89 1.70 18.83
CA LEU A 507 -11.18 1.46 18.20
C LEU A 507 -12.15 0.71 19.14
N THR A 508 -11.67 -0.26 19.90
CA THR A 508 -12.47 -0.98 20.90
C THR A 508 -13.00 -0.04 21.99
N GLU A 509 -12.14 0.83 22.53
CA GLU A 509 -12.54 1.80 23.55
C GLU A 509 -13.46 2.89 22.98
N HIS A 510 -13.28 3.30 21.72
CA HIS A 510 -14.20 4.18 21.01
C HIS A 510 -15.61 3.58 21.00
N TYR A 511 -15.79 2.33 20.59
CA TYR A 511 -17.11 1.68 20.58
C TYR A 511 -17.73 1.59 21.98
N LYS A 512 -16.91 1.31 23.01
CA LYS A 512 -17.40 1.31 24.39
C LYS A 512 -17.91 2.68 24.82
N ARG A 513 -17.17 3.76 24.54
CA ARG A 513 -17.58 5.14 24.85
C ARG A 513 -18.89 5.53 24.12
N MET A 514 -19.04 5.06 22.89
CA MET A 514 -20.25 5.28 22.08
C MET A 514 -21.42 4.34 22.43
N GLY A 515 -21.26 3.38 23.35
CA GLY A 515 -22.27 2.40 23.71
C GLY A 515 -22.60 1.41 22.58
N ILE A 516 -21.65 1.19 21.67
CA ILE A 516 -21.77 0.28 20.53
C ILE A 516 -21.18 -1.07 20.92
N ASP A 517 -21.97 -2.13 20.78
CA ASP A 517 -21.53 -3.50 21.02
C ASP A 517 -20.87 -4.05 19.76
N ALA A 518 -19.53 -4.03 19.74
CA ALA A 518 -18.74 -4.47 18.60
C ALA A 518 -17.46 -5.19 19.07
N VAL A 519 -17.03 -6.15 18.26
CA VAL A 519 -15.74 -6.84 18.40
C VAL A 519 -14.82 -6.35 17.28
N VAL A 520 -13.65 -5.86 17.65
CA VAL A 520 -12.62 -5.39 16.70
C VAL A 520 -11.61 -6.49 16.46
N GLU A 521 -11.23 -6.71 15.22
CA GLU A 521 -10.23 -7.70 14.82
C GLU A 521 -9.24 -7.07 13.82
N TYR A 522 -7.95 -7.32 14.02
CA TYR A 522 -6.91 -6.97 13.06
C TYR A 522 -7.00 -7.85 11.81
N THR A 523 -7.03 -7.24 10.62
CA THR A 523 -7.23 -7.96 9.35
C THR A 523 -5.98 -8.67 8.81
N GLY A 524 -4.81 -8.45 9.42
CA GLY A 524 -3.51 -8.88 8.86
C GLY A 524 -2.89 -7.89 7.87
N ASN A 525 -3.62 -6.84 7.45
CA ASN A 525 -3.04 -5.72 6.71
C ASN A 525 -2.60 -4.62 7.67
N PRO A 526 -1.48 -3.94 7.43
CA PRO A 526 -0.97 -2.93 8.36
C PRO A 526 -2.04 -1.91 8.77
N VAL A 527 -2.29 -1.83 10.08
CA VAL A 527 -3.24 -0.92 10.74
C VAL A 527 -4.66 -0.87 10.15
N VAL A 528 -5.12 -1.98 9.54
CA VAL A 528 -6.50 -2.14 9.04
C VAL A 528 -7.27 -3.08 9.95
N PHE A 529 -8.44 -2.63 10.41
CA PHE A 529 -9.29 -3.35 11.35
C PHE A 529 -10.63 -3.73 10.72
N ARG A 530 -11.25 -4.76 11.26
CA ARG A 530 -12.63 -5.16 10.96
C ARG A 530 -13.43 -5.14 12.24
N SER A 531 -14.59 -4.50 12.19
CA SER A 531 -15.52 -4.45 13.31
C SER A 531 -16.73 -5.34 13.04
N TYR A 532 -17.07 -6.18 14.00
CA TYR A 532 -18.25 -7.05 13.99
C TYR A 532 -19.25 -6.49 14.99
N PHE A 533 -20.40 -6.06 14.49
CA PHE A 533 -21.47 -5.46 15.31
C PHE A 533 -22.48 -6.50 15.72
N ALA A 534 -22.91 -6.46 16.99
CA ALA A 534 -24.00 -7.29 17.48
C ALA A 534 -25.33 -6.84 16.85
N ILE A 535 -25.94 -7.71 16.07
CA ILE A 535 -27.25 -7.45 15.46
C ILE A 535 -28.33 -7.64 16.53
N LYS A 536 -29.03 -6.57 16.90
CA LYS A 536 -30.13 -6.61 17.86
C LYS A 536 -31.47 -6.80 17.12
N GLY A 537 -32.19 -7.87 17.46
CA GLY A 537 -33.50 -8.22 16.85
C GLY A 537 -33.35 -8.86 15.45
N ASN A 538 -34.43 -8.76 14.68
CA ASN A 538 -34.50 -9.28 13.30
C ASN A 538 -34.78 -8.14 12.33
N PRO A 539 -33.75 -7.35 11.95
CA PRO A 539 -33.94 -6.22 11.03
C PRO A 539 -34.37 -6.74 9.66
N LYS A 540 -35.39 -6.12 9.07
CA LYS A 540 -35.84 -6.42 7.71
C LYS A 540 -34.94 -5.64 6.74
N VAL A 541 -34.31 -6.34 5.82
CA VAL A 541 -33.48 -5.77 4.75
C VAL A 541 -34.25 -5.89 3.44
N SER A 542 -34.35 -4.79 2.71
CA SER A 542 -34.85 -4.76 1.33
C SER A 542 -33.64 -4.63 0.39
N ILE A 543 -33.57 -5.50 -0.61
CA ILE A 543 -32.52 -5.53 -1.62
C ILE A 543 -33.06 -4.93 -2.91
#